data_35f76f9b613c30e7176e812e43340118
#
_entry.id   35f76f9b613c30e7176e812e43340118
#
_cell.length_a   1.000
_cell.length_b   1.000
_cell.length_c   1.000
_cell.angle_alpha   90.00
_cell.angle_beta   90.00
_cell.angle_gamma   90.00
#
_symmetry.space_group_name_H-M   'P 1'
#
loop_
_entity.id
_entity.type
_entity.pdbx_description
1 polymer ?
#
loop_
_entity_poly.entity_id
_entity_poly.type
_entity_poly.pdbx_seq_one_letter_code
_entity_poly.pdbx_strand_id
1 'polypeptide(L)'
;MTNREHDSRTAVRRLVAAAAAALAVAAALAVTLVLAAAAVAQPARSHAQITVLAAASLTDVLPQIDQAPRYSFAGSDTLASQIRLGAPADVFAAANTTLPDQLYSAGLVEKPVVFTANKLVLVTPKSNPADIKSVFDLRRSGIKLLVGTATVPIGSYTRKILKNLSLSGILSNVVSQENDVRSILGKVGLGEADAGFVYLTDAKTVSDKVTVIALPAWAQPPVRYGVAVIKASTNRSDAVSFINKLLARDGQTKLKAAGFTAPKGIATAYSGG
;
A
#
# COMPACT_ATOMS: atom_id res chain seq x y z
N MET A 1 -0.14 -3.06 96.88
CA MET A 1 0.69 -3.59 95.76
C MET A 1 -0.09 -3.88 94.48
N THR A 2 -1.26 -3.34 94.26
CA THR A 2 -2.16 -3.76 93.16
C THR A 2 -2.29 -2.74 91.98
N ASN A 3 -1.74 -1.52 92.10
CA ASN A 3 -1.99 -0.49 91.05
C ASN A 3 -0.88 -0.43 89.97
N ARG A 4 0.30 -0.95 90.18
CA ARG A 4 1.40 -0.97 89.21
C ARG A 4 1.30 -2.06 88.14
N GLU A 5 0.68 -3.17 88.48
CA GLU A 5 0.47 -4.28 87.50
C GLU A 5 -0.66 -3.99 86.46
N HIS A 6 -1.63 -3.21 86.89
CA HIS A 6 -2.73 -2.86 85.99
C HIS A 6 -2.32 -1.85 84.94
N ASP A 7 -1.43 -0.94 85.28
CA ASP A 7 -0.90 0.11 84.39
C ASP A 7 0.06 -0.45 83.36
N SER A 8 0.89 -1.42 83.75
CA SER A 8 1.82 -2.10 82.79
C SER A 8 1.08 -2.96 81.76
N ARG A 9 0.03 -3.64 82.14
CA ARG A 9 -0.80 -4.44 81.21
C ARG A 9 -1.55 -3.58 80.19
N THR A 10 -2.00 -2.38 80.60
CA THR A 10 -2.66 -1.42 79.71
C THR A 10 -1.66 -0.78 78.73
N ALA A 11 -0.45 -0.49 79.18
CA ALA A 11 0.60 0.05 78.29
C ALA A 11 1.07 -0.97 77.25
N VAL A 12 1.24 -2.23 77.67
CA VAL A 12 1.59 -3.32 76.69
C VAL A 12 0.50 -3.58 75.70
N ARG A 13 -0.78 -3.56 76.10
CA ARG A 13 -1.91 -3.69 75.16
C ARG A 13 -1.99 -2.57 74.15
N ARG A 14 -1.72 -1.33 74.57
CA ARG A 14 -1.67 -0.15 73.66
C ARG A 14 -0.51 -0.26 72.68
N LEU A 15 0.66 -0.72 73.09
CA LEU A 15 1.83 -0.95 72.23
C LEU A 15 1.58 -2.05 71.21
N VAL A 16 0.98 -3.17 71.62
CA VAL A 16 0.62 -4.27 70.73
C VAL A 16 -0.45 -3.84 69.71
N ALA A 17 -1.47 -3.06 70.13
CA ALA A 17 -2.49 -2.54 69.24
C ALA A 17 -1.94 -1.54 68.23
N ALA A 18 -0.97 -0.66 68.65
CA ALA A 18 -0.32 0.26 67.77
C ALA A 18 0.61 -0.44 66.74
N ALA A 19 1.31 -1.51 67.17
CA ALA A 19 2.14 -2.32 66.26
C ALA A 19 1.26 -3.10 65.24
N ALA A 20 0.12 -3.64 65.65
CA ALA A 20 -0.79 -4.31 64.74
C ALA A 20 -1.44 -3.34 63.72
N ALA A 21 -1.78 -2.13 64.16
CA ALA A 21 -2.28 -1.09 63.24
C ALA A 21 -1.25 -0.64 62.21
N ALA A 22 0.04 -0.48 62.65
CA ALA A 22 1.14 -0.13 61.73
C ALA A 22 1.42 -1.23 60.68
N LEU A 23 1.35 -2.52 61.11
CA LEU A 23 1.51 -3.63 60.16
C LEU A 23 0.35 -3.70 59.13
N ALA A 24 -0.90 -3.43 59.56
CA ALA A 24 -2.03 -3.40 58.68
C ALA A 24 -1.97 -2.28 57.62
N VAL A 25 -1.48 -1.10 58.04
CA VAL A 25 -1.27 0.03 57.11
C VAL A 25 -0.13 -0.27 56.11
N ALA A 26 0.99 -0.88 56.57
CA ALA A 26 2.10 -1.27 55.70
C ALA A 26 1.67 -2.37 54.71
N ALA A 27 0.85 -3.33 55.11
CA ALA A 27 0.30 -4.35 54.22
C ALA A 27 -0.66 -3.75 53.18
N ALA A 28 -1.51 -2.81 53.57
CA ALA A 28 -2.45 -2.11 52.63
C ALA A 28 -1.67 -1.26 51.62
N LEU A 29 -0.58 -0.55 52.02
CA LEU A 29 0.28 0.19 51.11
C LEU A 29 1.06 -0.70 50.14
N ALA A 30 1.54 -1.87 50.59
CA ALA A 30 2.20 -2.84 49.71
C ALA A 30 1.26 -3.41 48.65
N VAL A 31 0.00 -3.72 49.01
CA VAL A 31 -1.02 -4.21 48.06
C VAL A 31 -1.40 -3.15 47.05
N THR A 32 -1.54 -1.88 47.44
CA THR A 32 -1.82 -0.78 46.51
C THR A 32 -0.63 -0.51 45.57
N LEU A 33 0.60 -0.66 46.00
CA LEU A 33 1.80 -0.51 45.16
C LEU A 33 1.90 -1.64 44.11
N VAL A 34 1.59 -2.88 44.48
CA VAL A 34 1.57 -4.04 43.56
C VAL A 34 0.47 -3.92 42.53
N LEU A 35 -0.72 -3.45 42.91
CA LEU A 35 -1.83 -3.22 41.98
C LEU A 35 -1.55 -2.05 41.01
N ALA A 36 -0.86 -1.00 41.45
CA ALA A 36 -0.44 0.10 40.59
C ALA A 36 0.67 -0.31 39.60
N ALA A 37 1.61 -1.19 40.01
CA ALA A 37 2.63 -1.73 39.12
C ALA A 37 2.06 -2.68 38.06
N ALA A 38 1.01 -3.43 38.37
CA ALA A 38 0.32 -4.31 37.40
C ALA A 38 -0.47 -3.51 36.33
N ALA A 39 -0.91 -2.29 36.65
CA ALA A 39 -1.64 -1.44 35.69
C ALA A 39 -0.74 -0.78 34.63
N VAL A 40 0.58 -0.75 34.84
CA VAL A 40 1.53 -0.07 33.91
C VAL A 40 2.16 -1.05 32.90
N ALA A 41 2.04 -2.35 33.13
CA ALA A 41 2.56 -3.38 32.21
C ALA A 41 1.48 -3.85 31.22
N GLN A 42 0.84 -2.95 30.49
CA GLN A 42 0.24 -3.36 29.23
C GLN A 42 1.41 -3.60 28.25
N PRO A 43 1.61 -4.84 27.74
CA PRO A 43 2.58 -5.03 26.68
C PRO A 43 2.18 -4.11 25.56
N ALA A 44 3.07 -3.22 25.16
CA ALA A 44 2.90 -2.47 23.92
C ALA A 44 2.54 -3.51 22.88
N ARG A 45 1.32 -3.41 22.29
CA ARG A 45 0.92 -4.27 21.19
C ARG A 45 2.02 -4.13 20.16
N SER A 46 2.88 -5.14 20.02
CA SER A 46 3.78 -5.21 18.90
C SER A 46 2.87 -5.26 17.68
N HIS A 47 2.74 -4.14 16.98
CA HIS A 47 2.04 -4.13 15.70
C HIS A 47 2.74 -5.16 14.83
N ALA A 48 2.04 -6.24 14.50
CA ALA A 48 2.58 -7.24 13.60
C ALA A 48 2.87 -6.54 12.26
N GLN A 49 4.05 -6.77 11.72
CA GLN A 49 4.43 -6.20 10.45
C GLN A 49 3.52 -6.77 9.35
N ILE A 50 2.59 -5.94 8.83
CA ILE A 50 1.69 -6.35 7.76
C ILE A 50 2.45 -6.55 6.44
N THR A 51 1.95 -7.46 5.62
CA THR A 51 2.42 -7.69 4.24
C THR A 51 1.46 -7.04 3.25
N VAL A 52 1.99 -6.15 2.42
CA VAL A 52 1.23 -5.42 1.39
C VAL A 52 1.65 -5.91 0.00
N LEU A 53 0.74 -6.53 -0.72
CA LEU A 53 0.88 -6.86 -2.14
C LEU A 53 0.45 -5.66 -2.98
N ALA A 54 1.38 -5.01 -3.67
CA ALA A 54 1.12 -3.76 -4.35
C ALA A 54 1.60 -3.75 -5.81
N ALA A 55 0.86 -3.06 -6.67
CA ALA A 55 1.25 -2.87 -8.06
C ALA A 55 2.66 -2.26 -8.17
N ALA A 56 3.45 -2.72 -9.14
CA ALA A 56 4.83 -2.29 -9.36
C ALA A 56 4.99 -0.76 -9.48
N SER A 57 3.99 -0.05 -10.02
CA SER A 57 3.98 1.42 -10.09
C SER A 57 3.91 2.14 -8.73
N LEU A 58 3.67 1.41 -7.64
CA LEU A 58 3.59 1.96 -6.28
C LEU A 58 4.90 1.82 -5.50
N THR A 59 5.93 1.21 -6.10
CA THR A 59 7.20 0.85 -5.45
C THR A 59 7.86 2.03 -4.73
N ASP A 60 7.89 3.20 -5.36
CA ASP A 60 8.61 4.36 -4.79
C ASP A 60 7.77 5.15 -3.79
N VAL A 61 6.44 5.14 -3.92
CA VAL A 61 5.56 6.00 -3.13
C VAL A 61 5.05 5.36 -1.84
N LEU A 62 4.72 4.06 -1.84
CA LEU A 62 4.18 3.42 -0.64
C LEU A 62 5.16 3.43 0.54
N PRO A 63 6.47 3.13 0.38
CA PRO A 63 7.42 3.22 1.48
C PRO A 63 7.62 4.65 2.01
N GLN A 64 7.36 5.68 1.19
CA GLN A 64 7.37 7.07 1.65
C GLN A 64 6.15 7.39 2.53
N ILE A 65 5.02 6.73 2.31
CA ILE A 65 3.79 6.93 3.10
C ILE A 65 3.89 6.17 4.42
N ASP A 66 4.32 4.90 4.37
CA ASP A 66 4.50 4.06 5.54
C ASP A 66 5.66 3.08 5.32
N GLN A 67 6.69 3.13 6.17
CA GLN A 67 7.87 2.24 6.11
C GLN A 67 7.69 0.94 6.90
N ALA A 68 6.66 0.85 7.74
CA ALA A 68 6.47 -0.30 8.62
C ALA A 68 6.07 -1.60 7.91
N PRO A 69 5.23 -1.59 6.85
CA PRO A 69 4.84 -2.80 6.13
C PRO A 69 6.00 -3.48 5.40
N ARG A 70 5.88 -4.81 5.26
CA ARG A 70 6.63 -5.55 4.24
C ARG A 70 5.91 -5.40 2.91
N TYR A 71 6.59 -4.92 1.89
CA TYR A 71 6.03 -4.77 0.55
C TYR A 71 6.48 -5.88 -0.39
N SER A 72 5.55 -6.37 -1.23
CA SER A 72 5.83 -7.19 -2.40
C SER A 72 5.24 -6.50 -3.63
N PHE A 73 6.11 -6.08 -4.55
CA PHE A 73 5.71 -5.34 -5.75
C PHE A 73 5.79 -6.23 -6.98
N ALA A 74 4.69 -6.29 -7.76
CA ALA A 74 4.62 -7.02 -9.03
C ALA A 74 3.47 -6.52 -9.90
N GLY A 75 3.20 -7.15 -11.03
CA GLY A 75 1.98 -6.96 -11.80
C GLY A 75 0.74 -7.30 -10.95
N SER A 76 -0.29 -6.45 -11.03
CA SER A 76 -1.47 -6.63 -10.18
C SER A 76 -2.22 -7.95 -10.44
N ASP A 77 -2.16 -8.49 -11.65
CA ASP A 77 -2.73 -9.80 -12.01
C ASP A 77 -1.95 -10.96 -11.38
N THR A 78 -0.61 -10.87 -11.37
CA THR A 78 0.26 -11.81 -10.67
C THR A 78 -0.06 -11.85 -9.17
N LEU A 79 -0.15 -10.67 -8.53
CA LEU A 79 -0.49 -10.56 -7.10
C LEU A 79 -1.91 -11.07 -6.81
N ALA A 80 -2.89 -10.77 -7.67
CA ALA A 80 -4.25 -11.29 -7.54
C ALA A 80 -4.28 -12.84 -7.66
N SER A 81 -3.44 -13.41 -8.51
CA SER A 81 -3.28 -14.87 -8.62
C SER A 81 -2.67 -15.47 -7.36
N GLN A 82 -1.66 -14.83 -6.77
CA GLN A 82 -1.09 -15.23 -5.49
C GLN A 82 -2.14 -15.25 -4.37
N ILE A 83 -3.02 -14.22 -4.30
CA ILE A 83 -4.12 -14.16 -3.32
C ILE A 83 -5.09 -15.32 -3.54
N ARG A 84 -5.46 -15.64 -4.80
CA ARG A 84 -6.32 -16.79 -5.11
C ARG A 84 -5.71 -18.13 -4.69
N LEU A 85 -4.39 -18.22 -4.70
CA LEU A 85 -3.64 -19.39 -4.24
C LEU A 85 -3.36 -19.39 -2.73
N GLY A 86 -3.89 -18.43 -1.97
CA GLY A 86 -3.76 -18.38 -0.52
C GLY A 86 -2.44 -17.77 -0.01
N ALA A 87 -1.75 -16.95 -0.81
CA ALA A 87 -0.54 -16.27 -0.34
C ALA A 87 -0.81 -15.47 0.94
N PRO A 88 0.03 -15.61 1.98
CA PRO A 88 -0.15 -14.89 3.24
C PRO A 88 0.16 -13.41 3.05
N ALA A 89 -0.88 -12.58 3.09
CA ALA A 89 -0.76 -11.13 2.99
C ALA A 89 -1.98 -10.45 3.62
N ASP A 90 -1.86 -9.15 3.89
CA ASP A 90 -2.85 -8.39 4.65
C ASP A 90 -3.59 -7.37 3.78
N VAL A 91 -2.90 -6.75 2.81
CA VAL A 91 -3.46 -5.72 1.93
C VAL A 91 -3.11 -6.01 0.48
N PHE A 92 -4.07 -5.75 -0.41
CA PHE A 92 -3.89 -5.75 -1.86
C PHE A 92 -4.15 -4.37 -2.44
N ALA A 93 -3.15 -3.78 -3.12
CA ALA A 93 -3.22 -2.49 -3.79
C ALA A 93 -2.91 -2.63 -5.28
N ALA A 94 -3.94 -2.55 -6.13
CA ALA A 94 -3.85 -2.80 -7.58
C ALA A 94 -3.88 -1.53 -8.41
N ALA A 95 -3.24 -1.56 -9.58
CA ALA A 95 -3.26 -0.47 -10.57
C ALA A 95 -4.55 -0.45 -11.42
N ASN A 96 -5.59 -1.14 -10.98
CA ASN A 96 -6.95 -1.05 -11.52
C ASN A 96 -7.96 -1.33 -10.40
N THR A 97 -9.26 -1.17 -10.67
CA THR A 97 -10.34 -1.57 -9.76
C THR A 97 -10.87 -2.96 -10.06
N THR A 98 -10.70 -3.44 -11.29
CA THR A 98 -11.27 -4.72 -11.76
C THR A 98 -10.76 -5.91 -10.93
N LEU A 99 -9.45 -5.97 -10.63
CA LEU A 99 -8.88 -7.10 -9.89
C LEU A 99 -9.32 -7.13 -8.42
N PRO A 100 -9.29 -6.02 -7.66
CA PRO A 100 -9.88 -5.98 -6.32
C PRO A 100 -11.38 -6.34 -6.32
N ASP A 101 -12.17 -5.84 -7.29
CA ASP A 101 -13.59 -6.16 -7.39
C ASP A 101 -13.84 -7.66 -7.66
N GLN A 102 -13.02 -8.28 -8.51
CA GLN A 102 -13.07 -9.73 -8.76
C GLN A 102 -12.73 -10.55 -7.52
N LEU A 103 -11.70 -10.14 -6.76
CA LEU A 103 -11.32 -10.81 -5.50
C LEU A 103 -12.39 -10.61 -4.42
N TYR A 104 -13.03 -9.45 -4.39
CA TYR A 104 -14.17 -9.19 -3.49
C TYR A 104 -15.36 -10.09 -3.82
N SER A 105 -15.71 -10.20 -5.09
CA SER A 105 -16.79 -11.10 -5.58
C SER A 105 -16.48 -12.58 -5.28
N ALA A 106 -15.19 -12.95 -5.26
CA ALA A 106 -14.73 -14.27 -4.87
C ALA A 106 -14.64 -14.47 -3.34
N GLY A 107 -14.95 -13.45 -2.53
CA GLY A 107 -14.90 -13.53 -1.07
C GLY A 107 -13.49 -13.49 -0.47
N LEU A 108 -12.45 -13.12 -1.24
CA LEU A 108 -11.05 -13.18 -0.84
C LEU A 108 -10.53 -11.87 -0.22
N VAL A 109 -11.16 -10.74 -0.54
CA VAL A 109 -10.84 -9.43 0.04
C VAL A 109 -12.10 -8.77 0.60
N GLU A 110 -11.95 -7.80 1.47
CA GLU A 110 -13.02 -6.91 1.89
C GLU A 110 -13.39 -5.94 0.75
N LYS A 111 -14.49 -5.19 0.92
CA LYS A 111 -14.96 -4.25 -0.11
C LYS A 111 -13.85 -3.27 -0.48
N PRO A 112 -13.41 -3.22 -1.74
CA PRO A 112 -12.32 -2.37 -2.15
C PRO A 112 -12.74 -0.90 -2.24
N VAL A 113 -11.76 -0.01 -2.06
CA VAL A 113 -11.94 1.43 -2.28
C VAL A 113 -10.93 1.95 -3.29
N VAL A 114 -11.29 3.01 -4.01
CA VAL A 114 -10.36 3.74 -4.88
C VAL A 114 -9.56 4.71 -4.02
N PHE A 115 -8.22 4.68 -4.11
CA PHE A 115 -7.35 5.54 -3.30
C PHE A 115 -6.53 6.53 -4.14
N THR A 116 -6.32 6.28 -5.44
CA THR A 116 -5.60 7.19 -6.33
C THR A 116 -5.89 6.89 -7.79
N ALA A 117 -5.35 7.72 -8.71
CA ALA A 117 -5.44 7.54 -10.15
C ALA A 117 -4.13 7.92 -10.84
N ASN A 118 -3.99 7.53 -12.11
CA ASN A 118 -2.80 7.78 -12.92
C ASN A 118 -3.16 8.12 -14.37
N LYS A 119 -2.14 8.35 -15.22
CA LYS A 119 -2.28 8.55 -16.66
C LYS A 119 -1.28 7.68 -17.38
N LEU A 120 -1.63 7.22 -18.58
CA LEU A 120 -0.68 6.57 -19.48
C LEU A 120 0.14 7.62 -20.23
N VAL A 121 1.38 7.27 -20.47
CA VAL A 121 2.29 7.98 -21.38
C VAL A 121 3.00 6.97 -22.26
N LEU A 122 3.51 7.42 -23.40
CA LEU A 122 4.48 6.70 -24.19
C LEU A 122 5.88 7.16 -23.74
N VAL A 123 6.81 6.24 -23.61
CA VAL A 123 8.22 6.55 -23.35
C VAL A 123 9.10 5.98 -24.45
N THR A 124 10.18 6.69 -24.75
CA THR A 124 11.27 6.25 -25.61
C THR A 124 12.57 6.30 -24.81
N PRO A 125 13.66 5.62 -25.22
CA PRO A 125 14.98 5.90 -24.69
C PRO A 125 15.27 7.40 -24.75
N LYS A 126 16.14 7.90 -23.89
CA LYS A 126 16.49 9.34 -23.86
C LYS A 126 17.01 9.84 -25.18
N SER A 127 17.84 9.02 -25.85
CA SER A 127 18.39 9.31 -27.18
C SER A 127 17.36 9.27 -28.32
N ASN A 128 16.23 8.59 -28.10
CA ASN A 128 15.16 8.42 -29.06
C ASN A 128 15.63 8.08 -30.50
N PRO A 129 16.38 6.99 -30.71
CA PRO A 129 17.02 6.68 -31.99
C PRO A 129 16.02 6.47 -33.14
N ALA A 130 14.79 6.08 -32.82
CA ALA A 130 13.72 5.89 -33.79
C ALA A 130 12.96 7.18 -34.16
N ASP A 131 13.37 8.35 -33.62
CA ASP A 131 12.74 9.66 -33.82
C ASP A 131 11.22 9.63 -33.67
N ILE A 132 10.74 9.04 -32.55
CA ILE A 132 9.32 8.97 -32.20
C ILE A 132 8.93 10.27 -31.48
N LYS A 133 8.02 11.05 -32.06
CA LYS A 133 7.54 12.33 -31.50
C LYS A 133 6.10 12.25 -31.00
N SER A 134 5.35 11.26 -31.46
CA SER A 134 3.96 11.05 -31.09
C SER A 134 3.60 9.56 -31.08
N VAL A 135 2.48 9.22 -30.47
CA VAL A 135 1.94 7.85 -30.50
C VAL A 135 1.59 7.39 -31.93
N PHE A 136 1.36 8.34 -32.84
CA PHE A 136 1.03 8.04 -34.24
C PHE A 136 2.23 7.54 -35.05
N ASP A 137 3.46 7.86 -34.63
CA ASP A 137 4.70 7.40 -35.26
C ASP A 137 4.93 5.89 -35.06
N LEU A 138 4.24 5.28 -34.10
CA LEU A 138 4.23 3.83 -33.89
C LEU A 138 3.58 3.04 -35.04
N ARG A 139 2.95 3.71 -36.02
CA ARG A 139 2.47 3.07 -37.26
C ARG A 139 3.60 2.67 -38.21
N ARG A 140 4.79 3.25 -38.04
CA ARG A 140 5.96 2.92 -38.86
C ARG A 140 6.36 1.46 -38.63
N SER A 141 6.66 0.78 -39.73
CA SER A 141 7.21 -0.60 -39.69
C SER A 141 8.60 -0.59 -39.03
N GLY A 142 8.93 -1.65 -38.33
CA GLY A 142 10.25 -1.84 -37.70
C GLY A 142 10.41 -1.18 -36.33
N ILE A 143 9.44 -0.43 -35.84
CA ILE A 143 9.44 0.08 -34.45
C ILE A 143 9.36 -1.09 -33.49
N LYS A 144 10.30 -1.19 -32.55
CA LYS A 144 10.29 -2.16 -31.45
C LYS A 144 9.46 -1.62 -30.29
N LEU A 145 8.24 -2.13 -30.13
CA LEU A 145 7.30 -1.68 -29.09
C LEU A 145 7.22 -2.68 -27.94
N LEU A 146 7.27 -2.20 -26.70
CA LEU A 146 6.96 -2.98 -25.49
C LEU A 146 5.60 -2.58 -24.95
N VAL A 147 4.83 -3.59 -24.55
CA VAL A 147 3.53 -3.41 -23.88
C VAL A 147 3.41 -4.38 -22.69
N GLY A 148 2.46 -4.13 -21.79
CA GLY A 148 2.10 -5.13 -20.80
C GLY A 148 1.31 -6.28 -21.43
N THR A 149 1.36 -7.49 -20.83
CA THR A 149 0.46 -8.59 -21.17
C THR A 149 -1.01 -8.11 -21.09
N ALA A 150 -1.92 -8.80 -21.74
CA ALA A 150 -3.32 -8.35 -21.78
C ALA A 150 -4.00 -8.32 -20.40
N THR A 151 -3.52 -9.15 -19.48
CA THR A 151 -4.07 -9.35 -18.12
C THR A 151 -3.58 -8.31 -17.12
N VAL A 152 -2.33 -7.84 -17.27
CA VAL A 152 -1.79 -6.82 -16.37
C VAL A 152 -2.46 -5.45 -16.64
N PRO A 153 -2.71 -4.63 -15.59
CA PRO A 153 -3.41 -3.35 -15.75
C PRO A 153 -2.83 -2.45 -16.83
N ILE A 154 -1.52 -2.24 -16.88
CA ILE A 154 -0.87 -1.39 -17.89
C ILE A 154 -1.14 -1.91 -19.31
N GLY A 155 -1.10 -3.23 -19.53
CA GLY A 155 -1.38 -3.82 -20.85
C GLY A 155 -2.85 -3.70 -21.26
N SER A 156 -3.78 -3.87 -20.32
CA SER A 156 -5.21 -3.68 -20.58
C SER A 156 -5.54 -2.21 -20.89
N TYR A 157 -4.95 -1.27 -20.16
CA TYR A 157 -5.12 0.16 -20.43
C TYR A 157 -4.45 0.59 -21.75
N THR A 158 -3.28 0.03 -22.09
CA THR A 158 -2.63 0.25 -23.39
C THR A 158 -3.56 -0.15 -24.53
N ARG A 159 -4.18 -1.31 -24.46
CA ARG A 159 -5.13 -1.76 -25.49
C ARG A 159 -6.37 -0.87 -25.57
N LYS A 160 -6.88 -0.38 -24.44
CA LYS A 160 -8.01 0.57 -24.41
C LYS A 160 -7.65 1.89 -25.07
N ILE A 161 -6.50 2.48 -24.76
CA ILE A 161 -6.09 3.76 -25.38
C ILE A 161 -5.81 3.59 -26.87
N LEU A 162 -5.18 2.48 -27.29
CA LEU A 162 -4.96 2.19 -28.72
C LEU A 162 -6.27 2.02 -29.48
N LYS A 163 -7.28 1.39 -28.88
CA LYS A 163 -8.61 1.32 -29.45
C LYS A 163 -9.25 2.69 -29.60
N ASN A 164 -9.18 3.53 -28.56
CA ASN A 164 -9.70 4.90 -28.58
C ASN A 164 -9.03 5.76 -29.68
N LEU A 165 -7.75 5.53 -29.94
CA LEU A 165 -6.96 6.22 -30.97
C LEU A 165 -7.09 5.60 -32.36
N SER A 166 -7.84 4.50 -32.54
CA SER A 166 -7.87 3.70 -33.75
C SER A 166 -6.48 3.21 -34.21
N LEU A 167 -5.64 2.87 -33.22
CA LEU A 167 -4.24 2.44 -33.40
C LEU A 167 -4.01 0.97 -33.03
N SER A 168 -5.03 0.14 -32.90
CA SER A 168 -4.86 -1.26 -32.51
C SER A 168 -3.91 -2.04 -33.42
N GLY A 169 -3.75 -1.63 -34.68
CA GLY A 169 -2.84 -2.26 -35.63
C GLY A 169 -1.35 -2.16 -35.25
N ILE A 170 -0.95 -1.17 -34.44
CA ILE A 170 0.46 -1.04 -33.99
C ILE A 170 0.90 -2.19 -33.06
N LEU A 171 -0.04 -3.00 -32.56
CA LEU A 171 0.30 -4.20 -31.79
C LEU A 171 1.10 -5.22 -32.60
N SER A 172 1.12 -5.13 -33.93
CA SER A 172 2.02 -5.91 -34.80
C SER A 172 3.51 -5.55 -34.61
N ASN A 173 3.82 -4.37 -34.07
CA ASN A 173 5.16 -3.91 -33.76
C ASN A 173 5.65 -4.36 -32.36
N VAL A 174 4.81 -5.08 -31.60
CA VAL A 174 5.17 -5.54 -30.26
C VAL A 174 6.21 -6.65 -30.35
N VAL A 175 7.39 -6.38 -29.79
CA VAL A 175 8.51 -7.34 -29.74
C VAL A 175 8.56 -8.10 -28.41
N SER A 176 7.97 -7.56 -27.34
CA SER A 176 7.84 -8.23 -26.05
C SER A 176 6.63 -7.73 -25.27
N GLN A 177 6.05 -8.63 -24.47
CA GLN A 177 4.97 -8.33 -23.54
C GLN A 177 5.45 -8.58 -22.11
N GLU A 178 5.34 -7.57 -21.26
CA GLU A 178 5.88 -7.59 -19.90
C GLU A 178 4.78 -7.84 -18.85
N ASN A 179 5.18 -8.46 -17.75
CA ASN A 179 4.26 -8.80 -16.66
C ASN A 179 3.99 -7.62 -15.70
N ASP A 180 4.73 -6.53 -15.80
CA ASP A 180 4.52 -5.30 -15.04
C ASP A 180 5.10 -4.08 -15.76
N VAL A 181 4.73 -2.87 -15.28
CA VAL A 181 5.13 -1.60 -15.91
C VAL A 181 6.62 -1.28 -15.70
N ARG A 182 7.24 -1.74 -14.60
CA ARG A 182 8.64 -1.45 -14.32
C ARG A 182 9.57 -2.23 -15.26
N SER A 183 9.18 -3.43 -15.65
CA SER A 183 9.87 -4.21 -16.68
C SER A 183 9.86 -3.49 -18.03
N ILE A 184 8.72 -2.90 -18.44
CA ILE A 184 8.64 -2.07 -19.66
C ILE A 184 9.60 -0.88 -19.55
N LEU A 185 9.48 -0.12 -18.45
CA LEU A 185 10.26 1.11 -18.24
C LEU A 185 11.77 0.83 -18.22
N GLY A 186 12.19 -0.22 -17.53
CA GLY A 186 13.60 -0.62 -17.44
C GLY A 186 14.20 -0.94 -18.80
N LYS A 187 13.51 -1.80 -19.59
CA LYS A 187 13.96 -2.20 -20.92
C LYS A 187 14.02 -1.02 -21.91
N VAL A 188 13.01 -0.14 -21.91
CA VAL A 188 13.06 1.08 -22.74
C VAL A 188 14.19 2.00 -22.29
N GLY A 189 14.38 2.21 -20.99
CA GLY A 189 15.46 3.05 -20.46
C GLY A 189 16.87 2.52 -20.77
N LEU A 190 17.01 1.20 -21.00
CA LEU A 190 18.24 0.55 -21.44
C LEU A 190 18.42 0.56 -22.97
N GLY A 191 17.41 1.01 -23.73
CA GLY A 191 17.43 1.02 -25.19
C GLY A 191 17.16 -0.34 -25.85
N GLU A 192 16.60 -1.31 -25.13
CA GLU A 192 16.23 -2.63 -25.66
C GLU A 192 15.03 -2.56 -26.60
N ALA A 193 14.27 -1.46 -26.56
CA ALA A 193 13.14 -1.17 -27.44
C ALA A 193 13.07 0.33 -27.75
N ASP A 194 12.37 0.67 -28.83
CA ASP A 194 12.21 2.04 -29.27
C ASP A 194 11.14 2.81 -28.48
N ALA A 195 10.12 2.10 -27.98
CA ALA A 195 9.06 2.70 -27.20
C ALA A 195 8.36 1.70 -26.28
N GLY A 196 7.67 2.24 -25.25
CA GLY A 196 6.80 1.47 -24.36
C GLY A 196 5.72 2.33 -23.72
N PHE A 197 4.58 1.70 -23.38
CA PHE A 197 3.53 2.38 -22.65
C PHE A 197 3.73 2.14 -21.15
N VAL A 198 3.78 3.24 -20.37
CA VAL A 198 3.96 3.21 -18.92
C VAL A 198 3.01 4.21 -18.25
N TYR A 199 2.96 4.25 -16.92
CA TYR A 199 2.28 5.33 -16.23
C TYR A 199 3.20 6.55 -16.09
N LEU A 200 2.61 7.74 -16.03
CA LEU A 200 3.34 9.00 -15.87
C LEU A 200 4.21 8.99 -14.62
N THR A 201 3.74 8.39 -13.54
CA THR A 201 4.49 8.29 -12.27
C THR A 201 5.77 7.48 -12.43
N ASP A 202 5.71 6.37 -13.17
CA ASP A 202 6.89 5.52 -13.43
C ASP A 202 7.93 6.26 -14.29
N ALA A 203 7.46 6.93 -15.35
CA ALA A 203 8.37 7.69 -16.22
C ALA A 203 9.12 8.80 -15.49
N LYS A 204 8.50 9.43 -14.48
CA LYS A 204 9.14 10.47 -13.66
C LYS A 204 10.32 9.96 -12.85
N THR A 205 10.32 8.70 -12.43
CA THR A 205 11.41 8.15 -11.59
C THR A 205 12.72 7.93 -12.35
N VAL A 206 12.69 7.93 -13.68
CA VAL A 206 13.84 7.71 -14.56
C VAL A 206 13.89 8.73 -15.71
N SER A 207 13.54 9.98 -15.43
CA SER A 207 13.47 11.06 -16.41
C SER A 207 14.82 11.37 -17.09
N ASP A 208 15.92 10.94 -16.50
CA ASP A 208 17.28 10.97 -17.06
C ASP A 208 17.50 9.90 -18.15
N LYS A 209 16.73 8.78 -18.13
CA LYS A 209 16.90 7.62 -19.03
C LYS A 209 15.87 7.59 -20.15
N VAL A 210 14.71 8.23 -19.98
CA VAL A 210 13.62 8.18 -20.96
C VAL A 210 13.12 9.57 -21.34
N THR A 211 12.57 9.68 -22.56
CA THR A 211 11.79 10.83 -23.00
C THR A 211 10.30 10.48 -22.92
N VAL A 212 9.52 11.37 -22.33
CA VAL A 212 8.07 11.18 -22.15
C VAL A 212 7.31 11.85 -23.27
N ILE A 213 6.44 11.10 -23.92
CA ILE A 213 5.53 11.57 -24.96
C ILE A 213 4.09 11.48 -24.41
N ALA A 214 3.45 12.63 -24.32
CA ALA A 214 2.07 12.70 -23.84
C ALA A 214 1.10 12.04 -24.84
N LEU A 215 0.11 11.33 -24.30
CA LEU A 215 -0.98 10.77 -25.11
C LEU A 215 -2.17 11.72 -25.10
N PRO A 216 -2.99 11.76 -26.18
CA PRO A 216 -4.16 12.63 -26.25
C PRO A 216 -5.10 12.43 -25.06
N ALA A 217 -5.46 13.53 -24.40
CA ALA A 217 -6.26 13.49 -23.18
C ALA A 217 -7.64 12.82 -23.39
N TRP A 218 -8.27 13.05 -24.55
CA TRP A 218 -9.56 12.46 -24.90
C TRP A 218 -9.52 10.93 -25.06
N ALA A 219 -8.33 10.37 -25.37
CA ALA A 219 -8.16 8.93 -25.54
C ALA A 219 -7.81 8.20 -24.23
N GLN A 220 -7.44 8.94 -23.18
CA GLN A 220 -7.04 8.35 -21.89
C GLN A 220 -8.18 7.55 -21.24
N PRO A 221 -8.00 6.26 -20.94
CA PRO A 221 -8.95 5.55 -20.11
C PRO A 221 -8.82 6.03 -18.64
N PRO A 222 -9.88 5.93 -17.82
CA PRO A 222 -9.79 6.23 -16.40
C PRO A 222 -8.92 5.18 -15.68
N VAL A 223 -7.70 5.53 -15.33
CA VAL A 223 -6.77 4.67 -14.60
C VAL A 223 -6.94 4.91 -13.11
N ARG A 224 -7.72 4.07 -12.45
CA ARG A 224 -8.00 4.14 -11.01
C ARG A 224 -7.34 2.99 -10.29
N TYR A 225 -6.78 3.24 -9.12
CA TYR A 225 -6.14 2.24 -8.26
C TYR A 225 -7.08 1.85 -7.13
N GLY A 226 -7.27 0.55 -6.96
CA GLY A 226 -8.09 -0.01 -5.90
C GLY A 226 -7.25 -0.63 -4.80
N VAL A 227 -7.71 -0.55 -3.54
CA VAL A 227 -7.07 -1.17 -2.38
C VAL A 227 -8.12 -1.85 -1.51
N ALA A 228 -7.75 -2.99 -0.92
CA ALA A 228 -8.60 -3.74 -0.01
C ALA A 228 -7.78 -4.53 1.01
N VAL A 229 -8.38 -4.82 2.17
CA VAL A 229 -7.87 -5.80 3.13
C VAL A 229 -8.14 -7.21 2.61
N ILE A 230 -7.17 -8.12 2.73
CA ILE A 230 -7.32 -9.54 2.41
C ILE A 230 -8.07 -10.21 3.56
N LYS A 231 -9.18 -10.92 3.28
CA LYS A 231 -10.03 -11.51 4.34
C LYS A 231 -9.32 -12.54 5.22
N ALA A 232 -8.31 -13.22 4.70
CA ALA A 232 -7.49 -14.16 5.45
C ALA A 232 -6.46 -13.49 6.38
N SER A 233 -6.36 -12.14 6.37
CA SER A 233 -5.44 -11.40 7.23
C SER A 233 -5.77 -11.61 8.70
N THR A 234 -4.77 -11.96 9.49
CA THR A 234 -4.83 -11.97 10.96
C THR A 234 -4.51 -10.61 11.58
N ASN A 235 -4.06 -9.65 10.76
CA ASN A 235 -3.63 -8.31 11.15
C ASN A 235 -4.60 -7.23 10.62
N ARG A 236 -5.92 -7.55 10.59
CA ARG A 236 -6.95 -6.70 9.98
C ARG A 236 -6.91 -5.25 10.46
N SER A 237 -6.72 -5.01 11.76
CA SER A 237 -6.68 -3.66 12.34
C SER A 237 -5.53 -2.82 11.74
N ASP A 238 -4.33 -3.41 11.62
CA ASP A 238 -3.17 -2.73 11.08
C ASP A 238 -3.29 -2.55 9.56
N ALA A 239 -3.90 -3.50 8.85
CA ALA A 239 -4.23 -3.40 7.43
C ALA A 239 -5.21 -2.25 7.15
N VAL A 240 -6.28 -2.10 7.94
CA VAL A 240 -7.23 -0.98 7.88
C VAL A 240 -6.51 0.35 8.17
N SER A 241 -5.66 0.37 9.20
CA SER A 241 -4.86 1.55 9.55
C SER A 241 -3.95 1.98 8.40
N PHE A 242 -3.27 1.05 7.75
CA PHE A 242 -2.46 1.31 6.56
C PHE A 242 -3.28 1.92 5.42
N ILE A 243 -4.44 1.35 5.08
CA ILE A 243 -5.31 1.90 4.03
C ILE A 243 -5.76 3.32 4.40
N ASN A 244 -6.10 3.56 5.67
CA ASN A 244 -6.48 4.90 6.11
C ASN A 244 -5.31 5.91 6.04
N LYS A 245 -4.04 5.48 6.23
CA LYS A 245 -2.87 6.34 5.95
C LYS A 245 -2.79 6.73 4.48
N LEU A 246 -3.11 5.82 3.54
CA LEU A 246 -3.15 6.14 2.10
C LEU A 246 -4.22 7.17 1.78
N LEU A 247 -5.40 7.09 2.43
CA LEU A 247 -6.54 7.97 2.21
C LEU A 247 -6.40 9.31 2.93
N ALA A 248 -5.59 9.38 3.98
CA ALA A 248 -5.36 10.60 4.76
C ALA A 248 -4.66 11.68 3.94
N ARG A 249 -4.79 12.94 4.39
CA ARG A 249 -4.22 14.11 3.71
C ARG A 249 -2.71 13.97 3.42
N ASP A 250 -1.93 13.44 4.37
CA ASP A 250 -0.48 13.23 4.18
C ASP A 250 -0.20 12.21 3.09
N GLY A 251 -0.86 11.05 3.13
CA GLY A 251 -0.74 10.01 2.09
C GLY A 251 -1.11 10.53 0.71
N GLN A 252 -2.22 11.28 0.61
CA GLN A 252 -2.66 11.90 -0.64
C GLN A 252 -1.69 12.98 -1.14
N THR A 253 -1.05 13.72 -0.24
CA THR A 253 -0.02 14.70 -0.58
C THR A 253 1.20 14.01 -1.19
N LYS A 254 1.68 12.91 -0.59
CA LYS A 254 2.80 12.13 -1.10
C LYS A 254 2.48 11.47 -2.45
N LEU A 255 1.28 10.91 -2.60
CA LEU A 255 0.79 10.38 -3.89
C LEU A 255 0.80 11.48 -4.97
N LYS A 256 0.28 12.67 -4.67
CA LYS A 256 0.28 13.80 -5.60
C LYS A 256 1.69 14.26 -5.96
N ALA A 257 2.60 14.33 -5.00
CA ALA A 257 4.01 14.68 -5.24
C ALA A 257 4.70 13.68 -6.18
N ALA A 258 4.41 12.38 -6.02
CA ALA A 258 4.87 11.33 -6.93
C ALA A 258 4.25 11.41 -8.33
N GLY A 259 3.19 12.22 -8.53
CA GLY A 259 2.53 12.44 -9.83
C GLY A 259 1.23 11.67 -10.02
N PHE A 260 0.75 10.98 -9.02
CA PHE A 260 -0.61 10.43 -9.02
C PHE A 260 -1.64 11.55 -8.96
N THR A 261 -2.87 11.24 -9.36
CA THR A 261 -3.99 12.18 -9.34
C THR A 261 -5.09 11.67 -8.42
N ALA A 262 -5.82 12.59 -7.79
CA ALA A 262 -7.00 12.24 -7.01
C ALA A 262 -8.20 12.07 -7.96
N PRO A 263 -8.81 10.88 -8.07
CA PRO A 263 -10.03 10.70 -8.83
C PRO A 263 -11.22 11.34 -8.11
N LYS A 264 -12.25 11.75 -8.86
CA LYS A 264 -13.54 12.14 -8.26
C LYS A 264 -14.11 10.95 -7.48
N GLY A 265 -14.58 11.17 -6.26
CA GLY A 265 -15.17 10.12 -5.42
C GLY A 265 -14.15 9.20 -4.76
N ILE A 266 -12.92 9.69 -4.51
CA ILE A 266 -11.97 8.99 -3.63
C ILE A 266 -12.60 8.79 -2.25
N ALA A 267 -12.40 7.61 -1.67
CA ALA A 267 -12.84 7.34 -0.31
C ALA A 267 -12.08 8.23 0.68
N THR A 268 -12.76 8.73 1.71
CA THR A 268 -12.15 9.54 2.79
C THR A 268 -11.74 8.68 3.98
N ALA A 269 -12.29 7.47 4.09
CA ALA A 269 -11.94 6.49 5.11
C ALA A 269 -12.25 5.07 4.60
N TYR A 270 -11.59 4.09 5.19
CA TYR A 270 -11.80 2.66 4.98
C TYR A 270 -12.24 2.02 6.29
N SER A 271 -13.40 1.37 6.29
CA SER A 271 -13.91 0.63 7.46
C SER A 271 -13.86 -0.89 7.23
N GLY A 272 -13.71 -1.32 5.98
CA GLY A 272 -14.00 -2.68 5.57
C GLY A 272 -15.51 -2.93 5.64
N GLY A 273 -16.08 -3.64 4.72
CA GLY A 273 -17.50 -4.02 4.75
C GLY A 273 -17.64 -5.49 5.01
#